data_3946a6e30cdb534a10c6f70a78bb9509
#
_entry.id   3946a6e30cdb534a10c6f70a78bb9509
#
_cell.length_a   1.000
_cell.length_b   1.000
_cell.length_c   1.000
_cell.angle_alpha   90.00
_cell.angle_beta   90.00
_cell.angle_gamma   90.00
#
_symmetry.space_group_name_H-M   'P 1'
#
loop_
_entity.id
_entity.type
_entity.pdbx_description
1 polymer ?
#
loop_
_entity_poly.entity_id
_entity_poly.type
_entity_poly.pdbx_seq_one_letter_code
_entity_poly.pdbx_strand_id
1 'polypeptide(L)'
;AEYFESMYGIWHYPEQFWGGDFLNVIPIPIPGGYLLGGLLIINLTAAYVTRFQWTGKKMGIQLIHLGIIMLLVGQLATQAMQEESRMQINKGESSNYIERFHGVELAFSDVTNPDTQKVVTVPQEILEKGGTVRTADLPFKINIKHFGVNCDFTVTPEGSKRGAIVQDVNRGVGQTANLTISEKEEDFSSEGLNFGYLVFELFDGTDSMGTWLTLAHPGGNHWWKESPRLSDLAFQPIRHEGKLWGVTLR
;
A
#
# COMPACT_ATOMS: atom_id res chain seq x y z
N ALA A 1 0.57 5.38 -17.36
CA ALA A 1 0.85 4.19 -16.55
C ALA A 1 -0.43 3.37 -16.37
N GLU A 2 -1.52 3.92 -15.84
CA GLU A 2 -2.81 3.22 -15.59
C GLU A 2 -3.35 2.42 -16.79
N TYR A 3 -3.16 2.92 -18.02
CA TYR A 3 -3.61 2.20 -19.22
C TYR A 3 -2.90 0.86 -19.40
N PHE A 4 -1.60 0.78 -19.09
CA PHE A 4 -0.83 -0.44 -19.25
C PHE A 4 -1.04 -1.43 -18.11
N GLU A 5 -1.47 -0.98 -16.94
CA GLU A 5 -1.67 -1.79 -15.74
C GLU A 5 -3.05 -2.45 -15.71
N SER A 6 -4.04 -1.91 -16.42
CA SER A 6 -5.37 -2.50 -16.45
C SER A 6 -5.51 -3.58 -17.53
N MET A 7 -5.98 -4.75 -17.14
CA MET A 7 -6.30 -5.85 -18.08
C MET A 7 -7.56 -5.53 -18.91
N TYR A 8 -8.50 -4.79 -18.33
CA TYR A 8 -9.78 -4.36 -18.92
C TYR A 8 -10.00 -2.89 -18.59
N GLY A 9 -9.14 -1.99 -19.07
CA GLY A 9 -9.32 -0.57 -18.83
C GLY A 9 -10.45 0.01 -19.67
N ILE A 10 -11.49 0.55 -19.03
CA ILE A 10 -12.29 1.61 -19.62
C ILE A 10 -11.44 2.87 -19.48
N TRP A 11 -10.82 3.27 -20.56
CA TRP A 11 -9.99 4.46 -20.53
C TRP A 11 -10.88 5.67 -20.73
N HIS A 12 -10.89 6.56 -19.76
CA HIS A 12 -11.48 7.89 -19.88
C HIS A 12 -10.41 8.83 -20.44
N TYR A 13 -10.71 9.48 -21.56
CA TYR A 13 -9.84 10.52 -22.08
C TYR A 13 -9.72 11.64 -21.05
N PRO A 14 -8.50 12.08 -20.66
CA PRO A 14 -8.36 13.22 -19.76
C PRO A 14 -8.97 14.46 -20.42
N GLU A 15 -9.72 15.23 -19.64
CA GLU A 15 -10.46 16.43 -20.08
C GLU A 15 -9.61 17.43 -20.91
N GLN A 16 -8.30 17.39 -20.71
CA GLN A 16 -7.33 18.27 -21.35
C GLN A 16 -7.03 17.91 -22.82
N PHE A 17 -7.39 16.72 -23.30
CA PHE A 17 -6.92 16.26 -24.62
C PHE A 17 -7.77 16.77 -25.79
N TRP A 18 -9.07 17.02 -25.62
CA TRP A 18 -9.99 17.41 -26.73
C TRP A 18 -10.97 18.53 -26.39
N GLY A 19 -10.84 19.19 -25.25
CA GLY A 19 -11.59 20.42 -24.93
C GLY A 19 -13.12 20.28 -24.90
N GLY A 20 -13.67 19.11 -24.60
CA GLY A 20 -15.11 18.93 -24.56
C GLY A 20 -15.58 17.72 -23.75
N ASP A 21 -16.57 17.96 -22.91
CA ASP A 21 -17.27 16.95 -22.09
C ASP A 21 -17.92 15.81 -22.88
N PHE A 22 -17.97 15.90 -24.19
CA PHE A 22 -18.71 14.96 -25.05
C PHE A 22 -18.10 13.55 -25.07
N LEU A 23 -16.78 13.42 -24.98
CA LEU A 23 -16.10 12.12 -25.01
C LEU A 23 -16.05 11.44 -23.64
N ASN A 24 -16.21 12.19 -22.55
CA ASN A 24 -16.32 11.64 -21.20
C ASN A 24 -17.64 10.91 -20.94
N VAL A 25 -18.65 11.12 -21.80
CA VAL A 25 -19.98 10.50 -21.68
C VAL A 25 -20.04 9.11 -22.32
N ILE A 26 -19.13 8.79 -23.23
CA ILE A 26 -19.10 7.48 -23.90
C ILE A 26 -17.86 6.71 -23.46
N PRO A 27 -17.97 5.74 -22.53
CA PRO A 27 -16.88 4.88 -22.16
C PRO A 27 -16.50 4.01 -23.36
N ILE A 28 -15.39 4.31 -24.01
CA ILE A 28 -14.84 3.46 -25.06
C ILE A 28 -13.97 2.40 -24.37
N PRO A 29 -14.36 1.11 -24.40
CA PRO A 29 -13.52 0.05 -23.84
C PRO A 29 -12.26 -0.10 -24.72
N ILE A 30 -11.11 0.28 -24.16
CA ILE A 30 -9.84 0.08 -24.82
C ILE A 30 -9.13 -1.09 -24.10
N PRO A 31 -8.63 -2.10 -24.85
CA PRO A 31 -7.95 -3.22 -24.23
C PRO A 31 -6.67 -2.74 -23.52
N GLY A 32 -6.49 -3.12 -22.27
CA GLY A 32 -5.32 -2.78 -21.48
C GLY A 32 -4.03 -3.44 -21.98
N GLY A 33 -2.89 -2.97 -21.50
CA GLY A 33 -1.57 -3.41 -21.94
C GLY A 33 -1.32 -4.91 -21.73
N TYR A 34 -1.79 -5.47 -20.63
CA TYR A 34 -1.67 -6.91 -20.34
C TYR A 34 -2.46 -7.78 -21.32
N LEU A 35 -3.68 -7.35 -21.69
CA LEU A 35 -4.48 -8.08 -22.67
C LEU A 35 -3.82 -8.05 -24.05
N LEU A 36 -3.35 -6.87 -24.47
CA LEU A 36 -2.64 -6.72 -25.75
C LEU A 36 -1.34 -7.51 -25.76
N GLY A 37 -0.55 -7.44 -24.70
CA GLY A 37 0.70 -8.19 -24.54
C GLY A 37 0.46 -9.69 -24.57
N GLY A 38 -0.53 -10.16 -23.86
CA GLY A 38 -0.92 -11.59 -23.85
C GLY A 38 -1.36 -12.09 -25.23
N LEU A 39 -2.23 -11.34 -25.92
CA LEU A 39 -2.66 -11.67 -27.29
C LEU A 39 -1.47 -11.66 -28.27
N LEU A 40 -0.54 -10.72 -28.11
CA LEU A 40 0.66 -10.64 -28.94
C LEU A 40 1.57 -11.87 -28.73
N ILE A 41 1.79 -12.28 -27.49
CA ILE A 41 2.57 -13.49 -27.15
C ILE A 41 1.90 -14.73 -27.76
N ILE A 42 0.59 -14.89 -27.63
CA ILE A 42 -0.16 -16.02 -28.21
C ILE A 42 -0.01 -16.03 -29.72
N ASN A 43 -0.24 -14.89 -30.38
CA ASN A 43 -0.14 -14.78 -31.82
C ASN A 43 1.28 -15.07 -32.35
N LEU A 44 2.31 -14.48 -31.72
CA LEU A 44 3.71 -14.75 -32.10
C LEU A 44 4.11 -16.20 -31.87
N THR A 45 3.70 -16.79 -30.75
CA THR A 45 3.98 -18.19 -30.45
C THR A 45 3.29 -19.12 -31.44
N ALA A 46 2.01 -18.87 -31.77
CA ALA A 46 1.28 -19.62 -32.77
C ALA A 46 1.94 -19.50 -34.17
N ALA A 47 2.32 -18.31 -34.57
CA ALA A 47 3.03 -18.07 -35.85
C ALA A 47 4.40 -18.77 -35.85
N TYR A 48 5.12 -18.74 -34.74
CA TYR A 48 6.42 -19.41 -34.60
C TYR A 48 6.26 -20.92 -34.75
N VAL A 49 5.33 -21.54 -34.02
CA VAL A 49 5.11 -23.01 -34.06
C VAL A 49 4.61 -23.47 -35.42
N THR A 50 3.61 -22.80 -36.00
CA THR A 50 3.00 -23.22 -37.26
C THR A 50 3.90 -23.02 -38.48
N ARG A 51 4.80 -22.01 -38.44
CA ARG A 51 5.71 -21.69 -39.56
C ARG A 51 7.14 -22.16 -39.30
N PHE A 52 7.36 -22.90 -38.24
CA PHE A 52 8.69 -23.38 -37.89
C PHE A 52 9.27 -24.28 -39.00
N GLN A 53 10.43 -23.93 -39.50
CA GLN A 53 11.17 -24.73 -40.51
C GLN A 53 12.63 -24.77 -40.12
N TRP A 54 13.14 -25.95 -39.86
CA TRP A 54 14.53 -26.21 -39.50
C TRP A 54 15.42 -26.17 -40.75
N THR A 55 15.69 -25.02 -41.31
CA THR A 55 16.58 -24.84 -42.44
C THR A 55 17.60 -23.70 -42.17
N GLY A 56 18.86 -23.91 -42.48
CA GLY A 56 19.93 -22.94 -42.23
C GLY A 56 19.65 -21.53 -42.77
N LYS A 57 18.92 -21.45 -43.90
CA LYS A 57 18.54 -20.16 -44.53
C LYS A 57 17.46 -19.40 -43.71
N LYS A 58 16.67 -20.10 -42.87
CA LYS A 58 15.59 -19.50 -42.11
C LYS A 58 15.90 -19.39 -40.62
N MET A 59 17.05 -19.91 -40.17
CA MET A 59 17.42 -19.84 -38.74
C MET A 59 17.48 -18.43 -38.16
N GLY A 60 17.93 -17.44 -38.94
CA GLY A 60 17.99 -16.06 -38.50
C GLY A 60 16.60 -15.50 -38.15
N ILE A 61 15.60 -15.79 -38.98
CA ILE A 61 14.22 -15.34 -38.73
C ILE A 61 13.64 -16.05 -37.50
N GLN A 62 13.91 -17.36 -37.36
CA GLN A 62 13.46 -18.13 -36.20
C GLN A 62 14.06 -17.60 -34.87
N LEU A 63 15.36 -17.27 -34.93
CA LEU A 63 16.04 -16.72 -33.73
C LEU A 63 15.47 -15.35 -33.34
N ILE A 64 15.14 -14.49 -34.30
CA ILE A 64 14.51 -13.20 -34.03
C ILE A 64 13.15 -13.39 -33.38
N HIS A 65 12.29 -14.26 -33.90
CA HIS A 65 10.97 -14.51 -33.32
C HIS A 65 11.08 -15.09 -31.90
N LEU A 66 11.97 -16.05 -31.69
CA LEU A 66 12.23 -16.59 -30.36
C LEU A 66 12.71 -15.51 -29.39
N GLY A 67 13.62 -14.63 -29.83
CA GLY A 67 14.14 -13.52 -29.03
C GLY A 67 13.04 -12.55 -28.62
N ILE A 68 12.13 -12.21 -29.54
CA ILE A 68 10.99 -11.32 -29.23
C ILE A 68 10.02 -12.00 -28.23
N ILE A 69 9.72 -13.29 -28.43
CA ILE A 69 8.86 -14.03 -27.50
C ILE A 69 9.50 -14.08 -26.10
N MET A 70 10.79 -14.38 -26.01
CA MET A 70 11.51 -14.39 -24.73
C MET A 70 11.53 -13.03 -24.05
N LEU A 71 11.68 -11.95 -24.83
CA LEU A 71 11.64 -10.58 -24.30
C LEU A 71 10.26 -10.25 -23.73
N LEU A 72 9.18 -10.58 -24.44
CA LEU A 72 7.82 -10.33 -23.97
C LEU A 72 7.47 -11.15 -22.73
N VAL A 73 7.84 -12.44 -22.73
CA VAL A 73 7.65 -13.32 -21.56
C VAL A 73 8.49 -12.84 -20.37
N GLY A 74 9.73 -12.42 -20.63
CA GLY A 74 10.61 -11.86 -19.60
C GLY A 74 10.02 -10.60 -18.98
N GLN A 75 9.50 -9.69 -19.82
CA GLN A 75 8.84 -8.47 -19.33
C GLN A 75 7.62 -8.80 -18.46
N LEU A 76 6.77 -9.72 -18.91
CA LEU A 76 5.61 -10.15 -18.14
C LEU A 76 6.01 -10.78 -16.80
N ALA A 77 7.02 -11.66 -16.82
CA ALA A 77 7.53 -12.29 -15.61
C ALA A 77 8.15 -11.27 -14.65
N THR A 78 8.93 -10.32 -15.16
CA THR A 78 9.51 -9.24 -14.35
C THR A 78 8.40 -8.45 -13.68
N GLN A 79 7.39 -8.02 -14.42
CA GLN A 79 6.31 -7.22 -13.88
C GLN A 79 5.44 -7.97 -12.85
N ALA A 80 5.27 -9.29 -13.03
CA ALA A 80 4.53 -10.12 -12.08
C ALA A 80 5.32 -10.44 -10.80
N MET A 81 6.65 -10.34 -10.82
CA MET A 81 7.52 -10.76 -9.71
C MET A 81 8.34 -9.61 -9.10
N GLN A 82 8.27 -8.41 -9.67
CA GLN A 82 9.03 -7.28 -9.14
C GLN A 82 8.37 -6.77 -7.85
N GLU A 83 9.21 -6.50 -6.86
CA GLU A 83 8.84 -5.72 -5.68
C GLU A 83 9.60 -4.39 -5.73
N GLU A 84 8.86 -3.30 -5.76
CA GLU A 84 9.44 -1.97 -5.74
C GLU A 84 9.54 -1.47 -4.31
N SER A 85 10.71 -0.95 -3.97
CA SER A 85 10.98 -0.37 -2.66
C SER A 85 11.86 0.85 -2.82
N ARG A 86 11.74 1.80 -1.92
CA ARG A 86 12.62 2.98 -1.91
C ARG A 86 13.43 3.04 -0.62
N MET A 87 14.62 3.59 -0.73
CA MET A 87 15.44 3.96 0.41
C MET A 87 15.65 5.48 0.39
N GLN A 88 15.16 6.17 1.40
CA GLN A 88 15.36 7.59 1.53
C GLN A 88 16.59 7.85 2.42
N ILE A 89 17.58 8.56 1.86
CA ILE A 89 18.80 8.93 2.58
C ILE A 89 19.00 10.44 2.43
N ASN A 90 18.98 11.17 3.55
CA ASN A 90 19.28 12.58 3.57
C ASN A 90 20.80 12.81 3.54
N LYS A 91 21.20 14.01 3.10
CA LYS A 91 22.63 14.35 3.02
C LYS A 91 23.29 14.28 4.39
N GLY A 92 24.27 13.41 4.53
CA GLY A 92 25.02 13.20 5.79
C GLY A 92 24.44 12.13 6.71
N GLU A 93 23.35 11.49 6.31
CA GLU A 93 22.73 10.37 7.04
C GLU A 93 23.03 9.03 6.39
N SER A 94 22.77 7.96 7.10
CA SER A 94 22.80 6.59 6.60
C SER A 94 21.50 5.89 6.96
N SER A 95 21.01 5.04 6.06
CA SER A 95 19.82 4.22 6.29
C SER A 95 20.17 2.74 6.07
N ASN A 96 19.59 1.87 6.86
CA ASN A 96 19.73 0.41 6.76
C ASN A 96 18.38 -0.28 6.53
N TYR A 97 17.34 0.47 6.17
CA TYR A 97 16.01 -0.05 5.87
C TYR A 97 15.51 0.49 4.54
N ILE A 98 14.60 -0.25 3.93
CA ILE A 98 13.87 0.11 2.71
C ILE A 98 12.38 0.17 3.04
N GLU A 99 11.67 1.07 2.37
CA GLU A 99 10.23 1.18 2.45
C GLU A 99 9.60 0.60 1.18
N ARG A 100 8.63 -0.28 1.31
CA ARG A 100 7.86 -0.79 0.17
C ARG A 100 6.85 0.26 -0.29
N PHE A 101 6.58 0.32 -1.58
CA PHE A 101 5.52 1.19 -2.11
C PHE A 101 4.13 0.66 -1.78
N HIS A 102 4.00 -0.66 -1.77
CA HIS A 102 2.77 -1.36 -1.45
C HIS A 102 3.02 -2.25 -0.24
N GLY A 103 2.11 -2.19 0.68
CA GLY A 103 2.19 -2.92 1.93
C GLY A 103 2.30 -2.00 3.13
N VAL A 104 1.68 -2.42 4.20
CA VAL A 104 1.59 -1.67 5.46
C VAL A 104 2.04 -2.57 6.59
N GLU A 105 2.86 -2.07 7.49
CA GLU A 105 3.24 -2.78 8.71
C GLU A 105 2.98 -1.92 9.95
N LEU A 106 2.59 -2.56 11.03
CA LEU A 106 2.51 -1.92 12.33
C LEU A 106 3.86 -2.03 13.03
N ALA A 107 4.50 -0.91 13.30
CA ALA A 107 5.80 -0.85 13.95
C ALA A 107 5.69 -0.30 15.37
N PHE A 108 6.30 -1.01 16.32
CA PHE A 108 6.53 -0.57 17.70
C PHE A 108 8.00 -0.29 17.89
N SER A 109 8.35 0.96 18.16
CA SER A 109 9.73 1.40 18.36
C SER A 109 9.95 1.71 19.84
N ASP A 110 10.88 1.03 20.50
CA ASP A 110 11.34 1.43 21.84
C ASP A 110 12.20 2.67 21.69
N VAL A 111 11.64 3.82 22.02
CA VAL A 111 12.29 5.14 21.93
C VAL A 111 12.79 5.63 23.30
N THR A 112 12.93 4.73 24.26
CA THR A 112 13.42 5.05 25.61
C THR A 112 14.85 5.51 25.58
N ASN A 113 15.69 4.93 24.71
CA ASN A 113 17.08 5.34 24.51
C ASN A 113 17.23 6.12 23.20
N PRO A 114 17.73 7.38 23.22
CA PRO A 114 17.90 8.17 22.01
C PRO A 114 18.93 7.62 21.03
N ASP A 115 19.92 6.84 21.51
CA ASP A 115 21.01 6.33 20.68
C ASP A 115 20.72 5.01 19.99
N THR A 116 19.70 4.26 20.46
CA THR A 116 19.36 2.94 19.93
C THR A 116 17.85 2.74 19.94
N GLN A 117 17.30 2.31 18.83
CA GLN A 117 15.89 1.96 18.73
C GLN A 117 15.74 0.46 18.44
N LYS A 118 14.99 -0.23 19.29
CA LYS A 118 14.50 -1.57 18.97
C LYS A 118 13.13 -1.44 18.33
N VAL A 119 13.02 -1.90 17.09
CA VAL A 119 11.75 -1.88 16.35
C VAL A 119 11.23 -3.31 16.23
N VAL A 120 9.96 -3.49 16.58
CA VAL A 120 9.22 -4.74 16.40
C VAL A 120 8.09 -4.48 15.45
N THR A 121 8.01 -5.23 14.35
CA THR A 121 6.99 -5.02 13.31
C THR A 121 6.01 -6.18 13.26
N VAL A 122 4.76 -5.84 12.92
CA VAL A 122 3.69 -6.78 12.60
C VAL A 122 3.33 -6.56 11.13
N PRO A 123 3.64 -7.52 10.24
CA PRO A 123 3.43 -7.35 8.81
C PRO A 123 1.93 -7.38 8.44
N GLN A 124 1.61 -6.83 7.26
CA GLN A 124 0.25 -6.69 6.74
C GLN A 124 -0.54 -7.99 6.78
N GLU A 125 0.07 -9.10 6.39
CA GLU A 125 -0.62 -10.41 6.32
C GLU A 125 -1.15 -10.87 7.68
N ILE A 126 -0.54 -10.39 8.77
CA ILE A 126 -1.02 -10.65 10.15
C ILE A 126 -2.10 -9.64 10.51
N LEU A 127 -1.97 -8.37 10.09
CA LEU A 127 -2.97 -7.33 10.32
C LEU A 127 -4.30 -7.68 9.64
N GLU A 128 -4.26 -8.17 8.40
CA GLU A 128 -5.43 -8.61 7.63
C GLU A 128 -6.17 -9.79 8.27
N LYS A 129 -5.43 -10.72 8.86
CA LYS A 129 -6.05 -11.86 9.56
C LYS A 129 -6.81 -11.43 10.81
N GLY A 130 -6.46 -10.28 11.36
CA GLY A 130 -7.06 -9.78 12.59
C GLY A 130 -6.76 -10.64 13.83
N GLY A 131 -7.47 -10.34 14.92
CA GLY A 131 -7.35 -11.11 16.15
C GLY A 131 -6.13 -10.73 17.00
N THR A 132 -5.73 -11.63 17.90
CA THR A 132 -4.69 -11.33 18.89
C THR A 132 -3.31 -11.75 18.42
N VAL A 133 -2.40 -10.79 18.35
CA VAL A 133 -0.97 -10.98 18.05
C VAL A 133 -0.18 -10.93 19.37
N ARG A 134 0.69 -11.90 19.56
CA ARG A 134 1.62 -11.98 20.67
C ARG A 134 3.03 -12.26 20.15
N THR A 135 3.98 -11.44 20.56
CA THR A 135 5.41 -11.64 20.28
C THR A 135 6.18 -11.56 21.59
N ALA A 136 7.29 -12.30 21.71
CA ALA A 136 8.15 -12.26 22.86
C ALA A 136 8.89 -10.92 23.02
N ASP A 137 8.97 -10.13 21.95
CA ASP A 137 9.69 -8.87 21.89
C ASP A 137 8.89 -7.67 22.39
N LEU A 138 7.55 -7.82 22.55
CA LEU A 138 6.67 -6.80 23.11
C LEU A 138 6.15 -7.21 24.47
N PRO A 139 6.10 -6.28 25.46
CA PRO A 139 5.60 -6.56 26.81
C PRO A 139 4.07 -6.66 26.87
N PHE A 140 3.37 -6.36 25.79
CA PHE A 140 1.91 -6.34 25.69
C PHE A 140 1.43 -7.18 24.50
N LYS A 141 0.16 -7.59 24.53
CA LYS A 141 -0.53 -8.24 23.41
C LYS A 141 -1.28 -7.19 22.61
N ILE A 142 -1.39 -7.44 21.32
CA ILE A 142 -2.10 -6.58 20.37
C ILE A 142 -3.32 -7.32 19.88
N ASN A 143 -4.51 -6.75 20.03
CA ASN A 143 -5.74 -7.28 19.44
C ASN A 143 -6.17 -6.36 18.29
N ILE A 144 -6.12 -6.86 17.08
CA ILE A 144 -6.47 -6.14 15.86
C ILE A 144 -7.99 -6.15 15.71
N LYS A 145 -8.63 -4.98 15.74
CA LYS A 145 -10.09 -4.83 15.62
C LYS A 145 -10.50 -4.53 14.18
N HIS A 146 -9.88 -3.53 13.57
CA HIS A 146 -10.12 -3.13 12.18
C HIS A 146 -8.81 -2.75 11.53
N PHE A 147 -8.60 -3.23 10.33
CA PHE A 147 -7.46 -2.88 9.48
C PHE A 147 -7.93 -2.71 8.05
N GLY A 148 -7.43 -1.70 7.37
CA GLY A 148 -7.60 -1.50 5.94
C GLY A 148 -6.37 -0.88 5.33
N VAL A 149 -6.03 -1.32 4.12
CA VAL A 149 -4.85 -0.84 3.37
C VAL A 149 -5.11 0.53 2.74
N ASN A 150 -6.37 0.86 2.49
CA ASN A 150 -6.76 2.15 1.91
C ASN A 150 -8.08 2.65 2.48
N CYS A 151 -8.16 3.94 2.76
CA CYS A 151 -9.37 4.59 3.24
C CYS A 151 -9.43 6.07 2.88
N ASP A 152 -10.65 6.60 2.86
CA ASP A 152 -10.89 8.03 3.05
C ASP A 152 -11.19 8.31 4.51
N PHE A 153 -10.76 9.46 4.98
CA PHE A 153 -11.15 9.93 6.29
C PHE A 153 -11.67 11.37 6.23
N THR A 154 -12.71 11.62 7.02
CA THR A 154 -13.32 12.94 7.13
C THR A 154 -13.30 13.36 8.60
N VAL A 155 -12.80 14.56 8.85
CA VAL A 155 -12.89 15.17 10.18
C VAL A 155 -14.27 15.77 10.34
N THR A 156 -15.03 15.28 11.31
CA THR A 156 -16.37 15.78 11.60
C THR A 156 -16.33 16.83 12.73
N PRO A 157 -17.27 17.80 12.75
CA PRO A 157 -17.33 18.81 13.83
C PRO A 157 -17.45 18.17 15.23
N GLU A 158 -16.96 18.86 16.24
CA GLU A 158 -17.11 18.46 17.64
C GLU A 158 -18.60 18.23 17.99
N GLY A 159 -18.89 17.13 18.66
CA GLY A 159 -20.25 16.73 19.03
C GLY A 159 -20.98 15.89 17.99
N SER A 160 -20.41 15.69 16.80
CA SER A 160 -20.95 14.77 15.80
C SER A 160 -20.76 13.30 16.24
N LYS A 161 -21.61 12.41 15.74
CA LYS A 161 -21.46 10.97 15.97
C LYS A 161 -20.21 10.46 15.26
N ARG A 162 -19.36 9.75 15.99
CA ARG A 162 -18.15 9.13 15.43
C ARG A 162 -18.50 8.01 14.48
N GLY A 163 -17.67 7.80 13.45
CA GLY A 163 -17.83 6.69 12.52
C GLY A 163 -17.77 5.33 13.23
N ALA A 164 -18.45 4.32 12.66
CA ALA A 164 -18.57 2.99 13.26
C ALA A 164 -17.19 2.33 13.55
N ILE A 165 -16.21 2.51 12.65
CA ILE A 165 -14.86 1.94 12.78
C ILE A 165 -14.11 2.51 13.99
N VAL A 166 -14.31 3.78 14.31
CA VAL A 166 -13.56 4.51 15.35
C VAL A 166 -14.34 4.73 16.65
N GLN A 167 -15.56 4.21 16.75
CA GLN A 167 -16.43 4.46 17.90
C GLN A 167 -15.83 3.96 19.23
N ASP A 168 -15.12 2.84 19.20
CA ASP A 168 -14.53 2.19 20.37
C ASP A 168 -13.14 2.74 20.74
N VAL A 169 -12.57 3.65 19.95
CA VAL A 169 -11.27 4.25 20.22
C VAL A 169 -11.37 5.16 21.43
N ASN A 170 -10.61 4.82 22.47
CA ASN A 170 -10.66 5.49 23.77
C ASN A 170 -9.28 5.93 24.28
N ARG A 171 -8.25 5.81 23.46
CA ARG A 171 -6.86 6.19 23.78
C ARG A 171 -6.21 6.97 22.63
N GLY A 172 -5.14 7.67 23.00
CA GLY A 172 -4.33 8.44 22.08
C GLY A 172 -5.09 9.59 21.42
N VAL A 173 -4.53 10.09 20.33
CA VAL A 173 -5.11 11.19 19.56
C VAL A 173 -6.43 10.79 18.92
N GLY A 174 -6.59 9.51 18.57
CA GLY A 174 -7.84 8.97 18.03
C GLY A 174 -9.04 9.10 18.98
N GLN A 175 -8.81 9.24 20.30
CA GLN A 175 -9.88 9.49 21.27
C GLN A 175 -10.54 10.86 21.07
N THR A 176 -9.77 11.87 20.75
CA THR A 176 -10.24 13.27 20.63
C THR A 176 -10.55 13.66 19.18
N ALA A 177 -10.07 12.90 18.23
CA ALA A 177 -10.32 13.15 16.83
C ALA A 177 -11.72 12.62 16.44
N ASN A 178 -12.60 13.54 16.04
CA ASN A 178 -13.89 13.17 15.47
C ASN A 178 -13.69 12.78 14.00
N LEU A 179 -13.36 11.51 13.77
CA LEU A 179 -13.10 10.97 12.45
C LEU A 179 -14.21 10.01 12.01
N THR A 180 -14.50 10.06 10.73
CA THR A 180 -15.21 8.99 10.03
C THR A 180 -14.25 8.40 9.01
N ILE A 181 -14.06 7.09 9.06
CA ILE A 181 -13.23 6.33 8.14
C ILE A 181 -14.17 5.56 7.23
N SER A 182 -13.92 5.66 5.91
CA SER A 182 -14.60 4.90 4.86
C SER A 182 -13.56 4.07 4.13
N GLU A 183 -13.71 2.75 4.14
CA GLU A 183 -12.82 1.82 3.44
C GLU A 183 -12.89 2.04 1.93
N LYS A 184 -11.75 1.92 1.29
CA LYS A 184 -11.58 1.93 -0.16
C LYS A 184 -10.81 0.70 -0.61
N GLU A 185 -10.99 0.34 -1.87
CA GLU A 185 -10.14 -0.65 -2.52
C GLU A 185 -8.71 -0.12 -2.61
N GLU A 186 -7.75 -1.03 -2.55
CA GLU A 186 -6.34 -0.69 -2.73
C GLU A 186 -6.10 -0.17 -4.14
N ASP A 187 -5.43 0.97 -4.24
CA ASP A 187 -5.03 1.56 -5.51
C ASP A 187 -3.62 1.10 -5.86
N PHE A 188 -3.51 0.27 -6.88
CA PHE A 188 -2.25 -0.26 -7.41
C PHE A 188 -1.64 0.60 -8.50
N SER A 189 -2.20 1.76 -8.80
CA SER A 189 -1.62 2.67 -9.78
C SER A 189 -0.30 3.27 -9.26
N SER A 190 0.60 3.60 -10.16
CA SER A 190 1.91 4.20 -9.82
C SER A 190 1.79 5.59 -9.16
N GLU A 191 0.64 6.22 -9.24
CA GLU A 191 0.32 7.52 -8.63
C GLU A 191 -0.65 7.39 -7.46
N GLY A 192 -1.17 6.17 -7.22
CA GLY A 192 -2.12 5.88 -6.16
C GLY A 192 -1.50 6.06 -4.78
N LEU A 193 -2.19 6.81 -3.92
CA LEU A 193 -1.83 6.95 -2.52
C LEU A 193 -2.82 6.15 -1.68
N ASN A 194 -2.34 5.09 -1.06
CA ASN A 194 -3.12 4.29 -0.14
C ASN A 194 -2.94 4.81 1.29
N PHE A 195 -4.05 5.17 1.93
CA PHE A 195 -4.06 5.57 3.33
C PHE A 195 -4.52 4.41 4.18
N GLY A 196 -3.57 3.63 4.68
CA GLY A 196 -3.86 2.54 5.59
C GLY A 196 -4.35 3.06 6.96
N TYR A 197 -5.22 2.29 7.60
CA TYR A 197 -5.65 2.56 8.96
C TYR A 197 -5.68 1.28 9.78
N LEU A 198 -5.48 1.42 11.09
CA LEU A 198 -5.54 0.32 12.04
C LEU A 198 -6.20 0.76 13.33
N VAL A 199 -7.23 0.02 13.75
CA VAL A 199 -7.81 0.09 15.10
C VAL A 199 -7.40 -1.17 15.84
N PHE A 200 -6.70 -0.99 16.95
CA PHE A 200 -6.17 -2.09 17.75
C PHE A 200 -6.32 -1.81 19.24
N GLU A 201 -6.40 -2.86 20.03
CA GLU A 201 -6.46 -2.81 21.49
C GLU A 201 -5.21 -3.46 22.05
N LEU A 202 -4.63 -2.84 23.08
CA LEU A 202 -3.46 -3.37 23.76
C LEU A 202 -3.87 -4.00 25.09
N PHE A 203 -3.20 -5.08 25.45
CA PHE A 203 -3.42 -5.80 26.72
C PHE A 203 -2.12 -6.04 27.46
N ASP A 204 -2.11 -5.68 28.74
CA ASP A 204 -1.10 -6.13 29.71
C ASP A 204 -1.65 -7.35 30.45
N GLY A 205 -1.11 -8.52 30.14
CA GLY A 205 -1.69 -9.78 30.63
C GLY A 205 -3.14 -9.97 30.17
N THR A 206 -4.10 -9.72 31.06
CA THR A 206 -5.55 -9.73 30.81
C THR A 206 -6.19 -8.35 30.82
N ASP A 207 -5.47 -7.35 31.29
CA ASP A 207 -5.99 -6.01 31.49
C ASP A 207 -5.87 -5.18 30.21
N SER A 208 -6.99 -4.55 29.80
CA SER A 208 -7.01 -3.69 28.61
C SER A 208 -6.32 -2.35 28.90
N MET A 209 -5.34 -2.04 28.08
CA MET A 209 -4.68 -0.73 28.05
C MET A 209 -5.46 0.29 27.19
N GLY A 210 -6.53 -0.15 26.57
CA GLY A 210 -7.43 0.64 25.73
C GLY A 210 -7.26 0.41 24.24
N THR A 211 -8.15 1.04 23.47
CA THR A 211 -8.23 0.93 22.01
C THR A 211 -7.68 2.19 21.33
N TRP A 212 -6.81 1.97 20.38
CA TRP A 212 -6.04 2.99 19.68
C TRP A 212 -6.38 3.00 18.19
N LEU A 213 -6.25 4.16 17.56
CA LEU A 213 -6.32 4.33 16.12
C LEU A 213 -4.98 4.84 15.62
N THR A 214 -4.42 4.24 14.59
CA THR A 214 -3.28 4.78 13.86
C THR A 214 -3.57 4.80 12.36
N LEU A 215 -3.03 5.79 11.66
CA LEU A 215 -3.14 5.96 10.21
C LEU A 215 -1.75 5.79 9.61
N ALA A 216 -1.67 5.10 8.48
CA ALA A 216 -0.43 5.01 7.73
C ALA A 216 -0.06 6.38 7.17
N HIS A 217 1.22 6.72 7.30
CA HIS A 217 1.75 7.94 6.70
C HIS A 217 2.18 7.62 5.27
N PRO A 218 1.45 8.05 4.24
CA PRO A 218 1.91 7.92 2.87
C PRO A 218 3.10 8.85 2.67
N GLY A 219 4.29 8.30 2.63
CA GLY A 219 5.61 8.93 2.51
C GLY A 219 5.69 10.32 1.88
N GLY A 220 5.27 11.35 2.58
CA GLY A 220 5.36 12.72 2.11
C GLY A 220 4.82 13.73 3.11
N ASN A 221 5.68 14.62 3.59
CA ASN A 221 5.38 15.67 4.57
C ASN A 221 4.35 16.74 4.11
N HIS A 222 3.70 16.58 2.97
CA HIS A 222 2.95 17.69 2.37
C HIS A 222 1.50 17.80 2.87
N TRP A 223 0.83 16.68 3.10
CA TRP A 223 -0.61 16.68 3.43
C TRP A 223 -0.92 16.98 4.89
N TRP A 224 0.02 16.72 5.81
CA TRP A 224 -0.16 16.88 7.26
C TRP A 224 0.03 18.31 7.75
N LYS A 225 0.58 19.20 6.93
CA LYS A 225 0.80 20.61 7.31
C LYS A 225 -0.48 21.38 7.58
N GLU A 226 -1.59 20.96 6.96
CA GLU A 226 -2.88 21.62 7.12
C GLU A 226 -3.70 21.12 8.32
N SER A 227 -3.32 19.98 8.89
CA SER A 227 -4.02 19.38 10.04
C SER A 227 -3.02 18.74 11.01
N PRO A 228 -2.36 19.55 11.88
CA PRO A 228 -1.36 19.05 12.83
C PRO A 228 -1.84 17.89 13.71
N ARG A 229 -3.13 17.83 14.05
CA ARG A 229 -3.71 16.74 14.86
C ARG A 229 -3.74 15.38 14.14
N LEU A 230 -3.72 15.37 12.82
CA LEU A 230 -3.70 14.12 12.07
C LEU A 230 -2.29 13.52 11.98
N SER A 231 -1.25 14.34 11.98
CA SER A 231 0.14 13.88 12.07
C SER A 231 0.40 13.07 13.34
N ASP A 232 -0.27 13.42 14.42
CA ASP A 232 -0.15 12.72 15.71
C ASP A 232 -0.80 11.33 15.68
N LEU A 233 -1.68 11.04 14.70
CA LEU A 233 -2.23 9.69 14.48
C LEU A 233 -1.22 8.75 13.79
N ALA A 234 -0.27 9.30 13.05
CA ALA A 234 0.76 8.50 12.38
C ALA A 234 1.84 8.02 13.36
N PHE A 235 2.07 8.76 14.44
CA PHE A 235 3.00 8.36 15.49
C PHE A 235 2.39 8.62 16.86
N GLN A 236 2.19 7.54 17.64
CA GLN A 236 1.59 7.66 18.97
C GLN A 236 2.52 7.07 20.04
N PRO A 237 2.86 7.85 21.07
CA PRO A 237 3.66 7.37 22.17
C PRO A 237 2.81 6.59 23.18
N ILE A 238 3.26 5.40 23.55
CA ILE A 238 2.66 4.56 24.59
C ILE A 238 3.69 4.33 25.70
N ARG A 239 3.33 4.61 26.94
CA ARG A 239 4.18 4.32 28.11
C ARG A 239 3.75 3.02 28.75
N HIS A 240 4.69 2.10 28.92
CA HIS A 240 4.46 0.82 29.57
C HIS A 240 5.73 0.34 30.28
N GLU A 241 5.64 -0.09 31.55
CA GLU A 241 6.75 -0.59 32.37
C GLU A 241 8.01 0.31 32.36
N GLY A 242 7.83 1.62 32.43
CA GLY A 242 8.92 2.59 32.42
C GLY A 242 9.55 2.85 31.04
N LYS A 243 9.11 2.16 30.00
CA LYS A 243 9.54 2.35 28.61
C LYS A 243 8.58 3.23 27.83
N LEU A 244 9.12 3.90 26.82
CA LEU A 244 8.36 4.70 25.87
C LEU A 244 8.38 3.98 24.51
N TRP A 245 7.20 3.59 24.05
CA TRP A 245 7.00 2.94 22.75
C TRP A 245 6.36 3.93 21.78
N GLY A 246 6.98 4.11 20.62
CA GLY A 246 6.37 4.81 19.49
C GLY A 246 5.62 3.82 18.62
N VAL A 247 4.36 4.08 18.32
CA VAL A 247 3.54 3.24 17.44
C VAL A 247 3.31 3.96 16.14
N THR A 248 3.61 3.28 15.04
CA THR A 248 3.50 3.80 13.68
C THR A 248 2.93 2.73 12.76
N LEU A 249 1.99 3.11 11.92
CA LEU A 249 1.56 2.33 10.77
C LEU A 249 2.31 2.90 9.55
N ARG A 250 3.12 2.10 8.91
CA ARG A 250 4.01 2.55 7.83
C ARG A 250 4.07 1.54 6.69
#